data_05311d1edaba719cb051656e4317d194
#
_entry.id   05311d1edaba719cb051656e4317d194
#
_cell.length_a   1.000
_cell.length_b   1.000
_cell.length_c   1.000
_cell.angle_alpha   90.00
_cell.angle_beta   90.00
_cell.angle_gamma   90.00
#
_symmetry.space_group_name_H-M   'P 1'
#
loop_
_entity.id
_entity.type
_entity.pdbx_description
1 polymer ?
#
loop_
_entity_poly.entity_id
_entity_poly.type
_entity_poly.pdbx_seq_one_letter_code
_entity_poly.pdbx_strand_id
1 'polypeptide(L)'
;MSRFLLLLASFVGVLAADRKPNVIFILTDDQGWGDAKFAGHPYVKTPNLDRLAKEGTWLRQFYVAATVCSPSRTAFMTSHYPARHLIHGHFATHEQNAARSMPDWLDADVTTLPDLLKQAGYATAHFGKWHLGGGKGAPAPEAYGFDVSKTVNSSGPSLGDEGKEPYFRARSTALMVDETIKFAQANKDKPFYVNLWTLVPHAALKPTPEQLAVYSELQPKADDPAFGEWTRKYYANAKDLRSQMQVFCASLTDLDTQIGRLLDSLDALGLTNDTLIFFSSDNGPEDYRISNAANAGVGSAGPLRARKRSMHEGGIRTFGLVRWPGKIPAGRVEENAITGGVDFLPTIAALAGVKVPANLAPDGEDKSAHWLGATPNPRARPLYWEWISGVQGADDGYMPPPLCVRDGDWKLFVKHDGQGAQLFNIPKDSAEKHDVSAAHPEVVKELTAKALTWAKTLPVSPERDKFIANGVIKAGPKSAPKATSTLDRPKIFASWDKDKDGFLSKEEFIPHIADKADAPARFVRFDQDKDGRLSKEEFVRAGN
;
A
#
# COMPACT_ATOMS: atom_id res chain seq x y z
N MET A 1 18.54 -62.26 -49.96
CA MET A 1 17.72 -62.13 -48.73
C MET A 1 18.45 -61.19 -47.81
N SER A 2 18.14 -59.90 -47.93
CA SER A 2 18.72 -58.83 -47.10
C SER A 2 17.74 -58.49 -45.95
N ARG A 3 18.19 -58.66 -44.72
CA ARG A 3 17.44 -58.33 -43.53
C ARG A 3 17.71 -56.86 -43.19
N PHE A 4 16.70 -56.00 -43.34
CA PHE A 4 16.68 -54.63 -42.79
C PHE A 4 16.34 -54.71 -41.29
N LEU A 5 17.28 -54.26 -40.44
CA LEU A 5 17.06 -54.02 -39.03
C LEU A 5 16.50 -52.59 -38.87
N LEU A 6 15.22 -52.46 -38.48
CA LEU A 6 14.65 -51.18 -38.01
C LEU A 6 15.11 -50.93 -36.57
N LEU A 7 15.94 -49.92 -36.36
CA LEU A 7 16.22 -49.39 -35.04
C LEU A 7 15.06 -48.44 -34.66
N LEU A 8 14.20 -48.87 -33.72
CA LEU A 8 13.26 -47.97 -33.03
C LEU A 8 14.06 -47.14 -32.01
N ALA A 9 14.28 -45.85 -32.30
CA ALA A 9 14.76 -44.90 -31.31
C ALA A 9 13.59 -44.51 -30.40
N SER A 10 13.56 -45.07 -29.20
CA SER A 10 12.61 -44.66 -28.14
C SER A 10 13.02 -43.29 -27.65
N PHE A 11 12.29 -42.25 -28.05
CA PHE A 11 12.36 -40.92 -27.41
C PHE A 11 11.71 -41.05 -26.03
N VAL A 12 12.51 -41.23 -25.00
CA VAL A 12 12.10 -41.04 -23.63
C VAL A 12 12.02 -39.52 -23.43
N GLY A 13 10.83 -38.96 -23.61
CA GLY A 13 10.55 -37.60 -23.21
C GLY A 13 10.70 -37.54 -21.69
N VAL A 14 11.81 -36.99 -21.22
CA VAL A 14 11.91 -36.56 -19.83
C VAL A 14 10.86 -35.46 -19.65
N LEU A 15 9.75 -35.82 -19.03
CA LEU A 15 8.81 -34.82 -18.51
C LEU A 15 9.63 -33.94 -17.55
N ALA A 16 10.01 -32.75 -18.02
CA ALA A 16 10.60 -31.75 -17.16
C ALA A 16 9.56 -31.52 -16.03
N ALA A 17 9.94 -31.82 -14.79
CA ALA A 17 9.11 -31.51 -13.64
C ALA A 17 8.75 -30.03 -13.74
N ASP A 18 7.45 -29.70 -13.66
CA ASP A 18 6.98 -28.32 -13.76
C ASP A 18 7.79 -27.46 -12.76
N ARG A 19 8.59 -26.53 -13.30
CA ARG A 19 9.42 -25.63 -12.48
C ARG A 19 8.49 -24.80 -11.62
N LYS A 20 8.79 -24.69 -10.32
CA LYS A 20 8.09 -23.77 -9.42
C LYS A 20 8.17 -22.35 -9.99
N PRO A 21 7.06 -21.58 -10.00
CA PRO A 21 7.08 -20.25 -10.59
C PRO A 21 7.95 -19.28 -9.76
N ASN A 22 8.62 -18.37 -10.44
CA ASN A 22 9.03 -17.13 -9.81
C ASN A 22 7.78 -16.30 -9.50
N VAL A 23 7.82 -15.51 -8.45
CA VAL A 23 6.71 -14.64 -8.07
C VAL A 23 7.23 -13.21 -7.84
N ILE A 24 6.66 -12.24 -8.52
CA ILE A 24 6.90 -10.82 -8.28
C ILE A 24 5.59 -10.18 -7.86
N PHE A 25 5.55 -9.69 -6.62
CA PHE A 25 4.42 -8.95 -6.09
C PHE A 25 4.70 -7.45 -6.14
N ILE A 26 4.07 -6.76 -7.09
CA ILE A 26 4.14 -5.31 -7.24
C ILE A 26 2.99 -4.69 -6.45
N LEU A 27 3.30 -3.91 -5.42
CA LEU A 27 2.30 -3.22 -4.60
C LEU A 27 2.57 -1.72 -4.62
N THR A 28 1.61 -0.96 -5.13
CA THR A 28 1.66 0.49 -5.11
C THR A 28 1.09 1.06 -3.82
N ASP A 29 1.42 2.30 -3.51
CA ASP A 29 1.06 3.00 -2.28
C ASP A 29 0.03 4.09 -2.61
N ASP A 30 -1.23 3.91 -2.20
CA ASP A 30 -2.35 4.84 -2.44
C ASP A 30 -2.80 4.95 -3.92
N GLN A 31 -2.59 3.97 -4.76
CA GLN A 31 -3.11 3.99 -6.12
C GLN A 31 -4.59 3.56 -6.14
N GLY A 32 -5.46 4.43 -6.62
CA GLY A 32 -6.90 4.16 -6.68
C GLY A 32 -7.29 3.19 -7.78
N TRP A 33 -8.45 2.55 -7.63
CA TRP A 33 -9.02 1.64 -8.62
C TRP A 33 -9.14 2.26 -10.03
N GLY A 34 -9.34 3.57 -10.12
CA GLY A 34 -9.46 4.32 -11.37
C GLY A 34 -8.14 4.93 -11.88
N ASP A 35 -6.99 4.69 -11.24
CA ASP A 35 -5.72 5.37 -11.54
C ASP A 35 -4.87 4.66 -12.60
N ALA A 36 -5.49 4.07 -13.61
CA ALA A 36 -4.82 3.50 -14.78
C ALA A 36 -5.66 3.67 -16.04
N LYS A 37 -5.02 3.68 -17.21
CA LYS A 37 -5.72 3.87 -18.48
C LYS A 37 -6.71 2.73 -18.77
N PHE A 38 -6.31 1.47 -18.53
CA PHE A 38 -7.21 0.31 -18.70
C PHE A 38 -8.44 0.38 -17.76
N ALA A 39 -8.34 1.06 -16.62
CA ALA A 39 -9.42 1.28 -15.66
C ALA A 39 -10.26 2.53 -15.97
N GLY A 40 -9.98 3.23 -17.09
CA GLY A 40 -10.77 4.35 -17.58
C GLY A 40 -10.27 5.75 -17.20
N HIS A 41 -9.06 5.89 -16.60
CA HIS A 41 -8.51 7.23 -16.31
C HIS A 41 -8.30 8.01 -17.63
N PRO A 42 -8.90 9.21 -17.78
CA PRO A 42 -8.89 9.90 -19.07
C PRO A 42 -7.52 10.46 -19.46
N TYR A 43 -6.67 10.82 -18.49
CA TYR A 43 -5.44 11.60 -18.72
C TYR A 43 -4.15 10.82 -18.53
N VAL A 44 -4.09 9.86 -17.58
CA VAL A 44 -2.85 9.14 -17.28
C VAL A 44 -2.42 8.23 -18.45
N LYS A 45 -1.11 8.16 -18.69
CA LYS A 45 -0.48 7.30 -19.69
C LYS A 45 0.15 6.10 -18.99
N THR A 46 -0.49 4.92 -19.09
CA THR A 46 -0.03 3.69 -18.43
C THR A 46 -0.01 2.49 -19.39
N PRO A 47 0.73 2.57 -20.52
CA PRO A 47 0.72 1.52 -21.54
C PRO A 47 1.24 0.17 -21.04
N ASN A 48 2.12 0.14 -20.03
CA ASN A 48 2.66 -1.10 -19.49
C ASN A 48 1.73 -1.76 -18.47
N LEU A 49 0.94 -1.00 -17.70
CA LEU A 49 -0.17 -1.54 -16.93
C LEU A 49 -1.29 -2.05 -17.85
N ASP A 50 -1.55 -1.38 -18.96
CA ASP A 50 -2.46 -1.86 -20.00
C ASP A 50 -1.94 -3.17 -20.62
N ARG A 51 -0.60 -3.29 -20.84
CA ARG A 51 0.04 -4.55 -21.25
C ARG A 51 -0.17 -5.66 -20.23
N LEU A 52 0.05 -5.39 -18.92
CA LEU A 52 -0.21 -6.38 -17.85
C LEU A 52 -1.67 -6.86 -17.85
N ALA A 53 -2.63 -5.93 -17.99
CA ALA A 53 -4.05 -6.26 -18.05
C ALA A 53 -4.40 -7.10 -19.29
N LYS A 54 -3.79 -6.78 -20.46
CA LYS A 54 -3.99 -7.49 -21.71
C LYS A 54 -3.34 -8.87 -21.73
N GLU A 55 -2.17 -9.03 -21.12
CA GLU A 55 -1.41 -10.29 -21.09
C GLU A 55 -1.81 -11.18 -19.90
N GLY A 56 -2.65 -10.70 -18.99
CA GLY A 56 -3.10 -11.40 -17.79
C GLY A 56 -4.60 -11.32 -17.56
N THR A 57 -5.01 -11.49 -16.31
CA THR A 57 -6.39 -11.36 -15.86
C THR A 57 -6.52 -10.15 -14.92
N TRP A 58 -7.52 -9.31 -15.18
CA TRP A 58 -7.93 -8.24 -14.27
C TRP A 58 -9.04 -8.73 -13.35
N LEU A 59 -8.75 -8.86 -12.04
CA LEU A 59 -9.69 -9.19 -10.98
C LEU A 59 -10.38 -7.89 -10.53
N ARG A 60 -11.55 -7.59 -11.08
CA ARG A 60 -12.24 -6.30 -10.83
C ARG A 60 -12.79 -6.15 -9.42
N GLN A 61 -13.04 -7.25 -8.72
CA GLN A 61 -13.49 -7.27 -7.33
C GLN A 61 -12.36 -7.76 -6.40
N PHE A 62 -11.19 -7.10 -6.48
CA PHE A 62 -10.09 -7.35 -5.55
C PHE A 62 -10.16 -6.35 -4.39
N TYR A 63 -10.16 -6.88 -3.17
CA TYR A 63 -10.31 -6.10 -1.94
C TYR A 63 -9.08 -6.21 -1.06
N VAL A 64 -8.54 -5.08 -0.61
CA VAL A 64 -7.52 -5.06 0.43
C VAL A 64 -8.17 -5.18 1.81
N ALA A 65 -7.43 -5.71 2.80
CA ALA A 65 -8.00 -6.03 4.10
C ALA A 65 -8.13 -4.83 5.04
N ALA A 66 -7.72 -3.64 4.61
CA ALA A 66 -7.83 -2.42 5.38
C ALA A 66 -7.86 -1.18 4.48
N THR A 67 -8.15 -0.04 5.10
CA THR A 67 -8.32 1.24 4.43
C THR A 67 -7.04 2.07 4.35
N VAL A 68 -5.90 1.55 4.87
CA VAL A 68 -4.58 2.20 4.93
C VAL A 68 -3.45 1.18 4.83
N CYS A 69 -2.23 1.68 4.61
CA CYS A 69 -1.04 0.91 4.21
C CYS A 69 -0.66 -0.26 5.14
N SER A 70 -0.21 0.03 6.38
CA SER A 70 0.37 -1.00 7.26
C SER A 70 -0.55 -2.20 7.51
N PRO A 71 -1.84 -2.00 7.86
CA PRO A 71 -2.72 -3.13 8.06
C PRO A 71 -3.00 -3.92 6.77
N SER A 72 -3.12 -3.28 5.61
CA SER A 72 -3.25 -4.02 4.33
C SER A 72 -2.01 -4.85 4.03
N ARG A 73 -0.81 -4.31 4.26
CA ARG A 73 0.48 -5.01 4.09
C ARG A 73 0.60 -6.19 5.05
N THR A 74 0.13 -6.06 6.30
CA THR A 74 0.03 -7.16 7.27
C THR A 74 -0.79 -8.32 6.70
N ALA A 75 -1.95 -8.06 6.12
CA ALA A 75 -2.81 -9.10 5.57
C ALA A 75 -2.18 -9.83 4.37
N PHE A 76 -1.50 -9.12 3.48
CA PHE A 76 -0.76 -9.75 2.38
C PHE A 76 0.35 -10.69 2.87
N MET A 77 1.05 -10.29 3.94
CA MET A 77 2.15 -11.08 4.50
C MET A 77 1.68 -12.32 5.26
N THR A 78 0.56 -12.21 5.99
CA THR A 78 0.16 -13.20 7.01
C THR A 78 -1.11 -13.99 6.66
N SER A 79 -1.91 -13.51 5.69
CA SER A 79 -3.28 -13.99 5.44
C SER A 79 -4.25 -13.78 6.62
N HIS A 80 -3.89 -12.94 7.59
CA HIS A 80 -4.76 -12.58 8.71
C HIS A 80 -5.38 -11.20 8.53
N TYR A 81 -6.61 -11.00 9.03
CA TYR A 81 -7.11 -9.66 9.21
C TYR A 81 -6.22 -8.89 10.18
N PRO A 82 -5.82 -7.65 9.85
CA PRO A 82 -4.82 -6.91 10.64
C PRO A 82 -5.26 -6.63 12.08
N ALA A 83 -6.56 -6.55 12.33
CA ALA A 83 -7.12 -6.42 13.68
C ALA A 83 -6.74 -7.60 14.61
N ARG A 84 -6.44 -8.80 14.08
CA ARG A 84 -5.90 -9.91 14.89
C ARG A 84 -4.54 -9.62 15.50
N HIS A 85 -3.79 -8.70 14.90
CA HIS A 85 -2.48 -8.24 15.37
C HIS A 85 -2.55 -6.88 16.06
N LEU A 86 -3.75 -6.37 16.39
CA LEU A 86 -4.00 -5.03 16.92
C LEU A 86 -3.48 -3.89 16.01
N ILE A 87 -3.31 -4.17 14.72
CA ILE A 87 -2.82 -3.20 13.73
C ILE A 87 -4.04 -2.52 13.10
N HIS A 88 -4.57 -1.50 13.76
CA HIS A 88 -5.78 -0.78 13.36
C HIS A 88 -5.50 0.43 12.46
N GLY A 89 -4.24 0.81 12.27
CA GLY A 89 -3.83 1.98 11.50
C GLY A 89 -2.43 1.82 10.95
N HIS A 90 -1.92 2.85 10.27
CA HIS A 90 -0.53 2.85 9.84
C HIS A 90 0.40 2.99 11.03
N PHE A 91 1.54 2.31 11.00
CA PHE A 91 2.60 2.51 11.98
C PHE A 91 3.14 3.94 11.91
N ALA A 92 3.41 4.50 13.09
CA ALA A 92 3.85 5.87 13.28
C ALA A 92 4.93 5.93 14.37
N THR A 93 5.04 7.02 15.14
CA THR A 93 5.95 7.03 16.29
C THR A 93 5.43 6.13 17.40
N HIS A 94 6.33 5.69 18.29
CA HIS A 94 5.98 4.87 19.47
C HIS A 94 4.80 5.47 20.25
N GLU A 95 4.85 6.77 20.53
CA GLU A 95 3.80 7.45 21.29
C GLU A 95 2.45 7.44 20.56
N GLN A 96 2.47 7.58 19.24
CA GLN A 96 1.26 7.53 18.42
C GLN A 96 0.69 6.12 18.30
N ASN A 97 1.55 5.10 18.21
CA ASN A 97 1.13 3.70 18.21
C ASN A 97 0.54 3.32 19.57
N ALA A 98 1.23 3.65 20.67
CA ALA A 98 0.76 3.42 22.02
C ALA A 98 -0.59 4.09 22.29
N ALA A 99 -0.79 5.35 21.85
CA ALA A 99 -2.06 6.07 21.97
C ALA A 99 -3.23 5.39 21.22
N ARG A 100 -2.92 4.53 20.23
CA ARG A 100 -3.88 3.73 19.46
C ARG A 100 -3.97 2.29 19.95
N SER A 101 -3.29 1.93 21.04
CA SER A 101 -3.14 0.55 21.52
C SER A 101 -2.60 -0.41 20.43
N MET A 102 -1.73 0.11 19.59
CA MET A 102 -1.08 -0.64 18.52
C MET A 102 0.34 -1.04 18.93
N PRO A 103 0.86 -2.18 18.44
CA PRO A 103 2.28 -2.49 18.52
C PRO A 103 3.08 -1.51 17.65
N ASP A 104 4.41 -1.50 17.81
CA ASP A 104 5.32 -0.66 16.98
C ASP A 104 5.73 -1.36 15.67
N TRP A 105 5.52 -2.65 15.58
CA TRP A 105 5.77 -3.49 14.39
C TRP A 105 4.89 -4.74 14.38
N LEU A 106 4.80 -5.38 13.23
CA LEU A 106 4.25 -6.73 13.12
C LEU A 106 5.14 -7.68 13.93
N ASP A 107 4.55 -8.53 14.74
CA ASP A 107 5.28 -9.56 15.49
C ASP A 107 6.09 -10.44 14.52
N ALA A 108 7.39 -10.57 14.75
CA ALA A 108 8.28 -11.36 13.89
C ALA A 108 8.11 -12.88 14.07
N ASP A 109 7.42 -13.33 15.12
CA ASP A 109 7.11 -14.75 15.33
C ASP A 109 5.92 -15.21 14.48
N VAL A 110 5.22 -14.28 13.80
CA VAL A 110 4.12 -14.62 12.90
C VAL A 110 4.68 -15.17 11.59
N THR A 111 4.29 -16.39 11.24
CA THR A 111 4.66 -17.00 9.95
C THR A 111 4.12 -16.18 8.79
N THR A 112 4.98 -15.81 7.86
CA THR A 112 4.67 -15.00 6.69
C THR A 112 4.79 -15.79 5.39
N LEU A 113 4.31 -15.24 4.28
CA LEU A 113 4.47 -15.86 2.96
C LEU A 113 5.96 -16.07 2.58
N PRO A 114 6.87 -15.08 2.76
CA PRO A 114 8.29 -15.32 2.48
C PRO A 114 8.91 -16.43 3.33
N ASP A 115 8.51 -16.61 4.60
CA ASP A 115 8.98 -17.73 5.42
C ASP A 115 8.63 -19.08 4.79
N LEU A 116 7.38 -19.25 4.37
CA LEU A 116 6.90 -20.47 3.73
C LEU A 116 7.63 -20.75 2.41
N LEU A 117 7.81 -19.70 1.61
CA LEU A 117 8.50 -19.83 0.31
C LEU A 117 9.99 -20.12 0.50
N LYS A 118 10.66 -19.45 1.44
CA LYS A 118 12.07 -19.71 1.79
C LYS A 118 12.28 -21.15 2.24
N GLN A 119 11.43 -21.67 3.11
CA GLN A 119 11.44 -23.08 3.53
C GLN A 119 11.24 -24.03 2.35
N ALA A 120 10.53 -23.62 1.30
CA ALA A 120 10.32 -24.36 0.07
C ALA A 120 11.45 -24.19 -0.97
N GLY A 121 12.53 -23.50 -0.63
CA GLY A 121 13.73 -23.33 -1.47
C GLY A 121 13.70 -22.12 -2.39
N TYR A 122 12.79 -21.16 -2.19
CA TYR A 122 12.80 -19.89 -2.90
C TYR A 122 13.92 -18.98 -2.39
N ALA A 123 14.54 -18.22 -3.28
CA ALA A 123 15.23 -16.99 -2.90
C ALA A 123 14.19 -15.88 -2.69
N THR A 124 14.34 -15.07 -1.65
CA THR A 124 13.32 -14.11 -1.24
C THR A 124 13.90 -12.70 -1.09
N ALA A 125 13.21 -11.68 -1.64
CA ALA A 125 13.65 -10.30 -1.54
C ALA A 125 12.51 -9.32 -1.30
N HIS A 126 12.82 -8.21 -0.60
CA HIS A 126 11.92 -7.07 -0.43
C HIS A 126 12.59 -5.78 -0.87
N PHE A 127 11.99 -5.08 -1.83
CA PHE A 127 12.48 -3.80 -2.31
C PHE A 127 11.39 -2.74 -2.22
N GLY A 128 11.66 -1.69 -1.43
CA GLY A 128 10.82 -0.50 -1.32
C GLY A 128 10.20 -0.26 0.04
N LYS A 129 8.97 0.23 0.07
CA LYS A 129 8.28 0.58 1.32
C LYS A 129 7.93 -0.66 2.14
N TRP A 130 8.52 -0.77 3.33
CA TRP A 130 8.18 -1.84 4.28
C TRP A 130 6.89 -1.54 5.04
N HIS A 131 6.93 -0.55 5.90
CA HIS A 131 5.82 -0.04 6.71
C HIS A 131 5.09 -1.10 7.56
N LEU A 132 5.81 -2.15 7.98
CA LEU A 132 5.37 -3.14 8.97
C LEU A 132 6.14 -3.02 10.29
N GLY A 133 6.68 -1.85 10.53
CA GLY A 133 7.45 -1.44 11.69
C GLY A 133 8.76 -0.77 11.30
N GLY A 134 9.34 -0.01 12.23
CA GLY A 134 10.58 0.71 12.01
C GLY A 134 11.02 1.41 13.30
N GLY A 135 12.21 1.98 13.27
CA GLY A 135 12.81 2.62 14.44
C GLY A 135 13.64 1.68 15.29
N LYS A 136 14.06 2.17 16.45
CA LYS A 136 14.98 1.44 17.36
C LYS A 136 14.33 0.15 17.88
N GLY A 137 14.96 -0.97 17.61
CA GLY A 137 14.53 -2.29 18.08
C GLY A 137 13.54 -3.01 17.19
N ALA A 138 13.01 -2.35 16.15
CA ALA A 138 12.11 -3.02 15.20
C ALA A 138 12.87 -4.06 14.39
N PRO A 139 12.30 -5.26 14.15
CA PRO A 139 12.88 -6.26 13.28
C PRO A 139 13.03 -5.73 11.84
N ALA A 140 14.14 -6.10 11.18
CA ALA A 140 14.30 -5.86 9.75
C ALA A 140 13.50 -6.86 8.92
N PRO A 141 13.24 -6.61 7.62
CA PRO A 141 12.49 -7.53 6.76
C PRO A 141 13.04 -8.96 6.72
N GLU A 142 14.33 -9.14 6.96
CA GLU A 142 14.97 -10.44 7.02
C GLU A 142 14.41 -11.34 8.15
N ALA A 143 13.89 -10.74 9.21
CA ALA A 143 13.21 -11.46 10.30
C ALA A 143 11.84 -12.06 9.88
N TYR A 144 11.34 -11.68 8.70
CA TYR A 144 10.06 -12.12 8.14
C TYR A 144 10.27 -12.97 6.87
N GLY A 145 11.40 -13.68 6.79
CA GLY A 145 11.67 -14.65 5.74
C GLY A 145 12.33 -14.12 4.47
N PHE A 146 12.75 -12.86 4.40
CA PHE A 146 13.52 -12.35 3.27
C PHE A 146 15.02 -12.65 3.39
N ASP A 147 15.66 -13.00 2.27
CA ASP A 147 17.12 -13.16 2.20
C ASP A 147 17.82 -11.83 1.98
N VAL A 148 17.18 -10.92 1.24
CA VAL A 148 17.71 -9.61 0.87
C VAL A 148 16.63 -8.55 0.98
N SER A 149 16.98 -7.39 1.51
CA SER A 149 16.09 -6.23 1.47
C SER A 149 16.82 -4.93 1.13
N LYS A 150 16.10 -3.98 0.50
CA LYS A 150 16.44 -2.56 0.43
C LYS A 150 15.17 -1.74 0.59
N THR A 151 15.08 -0.99 1.65
CA THR A 151 13.79 -0.53 2.17
C THR A 151 13.71 0.96 2.47
N VAL A 152 12.47 1.40 2.60
CA VAL A 152 12.09 2.69 3.17
C VAL A 152 11.06 2.43 4.28
N ASN A 153 11.06 3.23 5.34
CA ASN A 153 10.18 3.06 6.52
C ASN A 153 10.36 1.69 7.21
N SER A 154 11.61 1.35 7.52
CA SER A 154 12.03 0.08 8.10
C SER A 154 13.31 0.25 8.92
N SER A 155 13.68 -0.79 9.66
CA SER A 155 15.02 -0.94 10.29
C SER A 155 16.01 -1.71 9.40
N GLY A 156 15.59 -2.15 8.23
CA GLY A 156 16.45 -2.86 7.26
C GLY A 156 17.38 -1.93 6.47
N PRO A 157 18.20 -2.51 5.58
CA PRO A 157 19.06 -1.74 4.69
C PRO A 157 18.30 -0.70 3.88
N SER A 158 18.81 0.54 3.84
CA SER A 158 18.15 1.65 3.15
C SER A 158 18.23 1.50 1.63
N LEU A 159 17.12 1.83 0.95
CA LEU A 159 17.08 1.99 -0.51
C LEU A 159 17.77 3.29 -0.96
N GLY A 160 17.80 4.31 -0.10
CA GLY A 160 18.32 5.65 -0.34
C GLY A 160 17.84 6.64 0.71
N ASP A 161 18.22 7.89 0.59
CA ASP A 161 17.92 8.94 1.56
C ASP A 161 17.03 10.04 0.95
N GLU A 162 15.72 9.95 1.22
CA GLU A 162 14.73 10.94 0.74
C GLU A 162 15.04 12.36 1.26
N GLY A 163 15.71 12.49 2.41
CA GLY A 163 16.09 13.79 2.98
C GLY A 163 17.25 14.47 2.27
N LYS A 164 18.11 13.69 1.59
CA LYS A 164 19.32 14.21 0.91
C LYS A 164 19.15 14.36 -0.60
N GLU A 165 18.28 13.58 -1.20
CA GLU A 165 18.08 13.55 -2.65
C GLU A 165 16.77 14.23 -3.05
N PRO A 166 16.78 15.42 -3.69
CA PRO A 166 15.56 16.19 -3.99
C PRO A 166 14.51 15.46 -4.83
N TYR A 167 14.94 14.47 -5.63
CA TYR A 167 14.09 13.66 -6.50
C TYR A 167 14.11 12.18 -6.16
N PHE A 168 14.46 11.84 -4.91
CA PHE A 168 14.53 10.44 -4.48
C PHE A 168 13.23 9.69 -4.81
N ARG A 169 12.08 10.23 -4.41
CA ARG A 169 10.78 9.60 -4.63
C ARG A 169 10.44 9.42 -6.12
N ALA A 170 10.79 10.40 -6.95
CA ALA A 170 10.62 10.30 -8.41
C ALA A 170 11.48 9.22 -9.06
N ARG A 171 12.60 8.85 -8.43
CA ARG A 171 13.53 7.81 -8.92
C ARG A 171 13.38 6.49 -8.17
N SER A 172 12.60 6.47 -7.10
CA SER A 172 12.52 5.31 -6.19
C SER A 172 12.04 4.05 -6.89
N THR A 173 11.06 4.15 -7.80
CA THR A 173 10.58 2.97 -8.56
C THR A 173 11.68 2.42 -9.46
N ALA A 174 12.48 3.28 -10.11
CA ALA A 174 13.61 2.85 -10.92
C ALA A 174 14.65 2.08 -10.08
N LEU A 175 14.99 2.60 -8.90
CA LEU A 175 15.93 1.93 -7.98
C LEU A 175 15.42 0.54 -7.54
N MET A 176 14.14 0.45 -7.20
CA MET A 176 13.52 -0.84 -6.80
C MET A 176 13.51 -1.85 -7.95
N VAL A 177 13.20 -1.39 -9.16
CA VAL A 177 13.21 -2.23 -10.37
C VAL A 177 14.63 -2.69 -10.69
N ASP A 178 15.66 -1.82 -10.54
CA ASP A 178 17.06 -2.22 -10.70
C ASP A 178 17.46 -3.35 -9.74
N GLU A 179 17.10 -3.23 -8.48
CA GLU A 179 17.37 -4.28 -7.49
C GLU A 179 16.59 -5.56 -7.79
N THR A 180 15.34 -5.45 -8.26
CA THR A 180 14.54 -6.61 -8.67
C THR A 180 15.16 -7.34 -9.87
N ILE A 181 15.61 -6.62 -10.89
CA ILE A 181 16.26 -7.20 -12.07
C ILE A 181 17.58 -7.88 -11.68
N LYS A 182 18.43 -7.21 -10.87
CA LYS A 182 19.68 -7.81 -10.36
C LYS A 182 19.41 -9.09 -9.58
N PHE A 183 18.39 -9.07 -8.72
CA PHE A 183 18.00 -10.23 -7.91
C PHE A 183 17.49 -11.39 -8.78
N ALA A 184 16.62 -11.11 -9.77
CA ALA A 184 16.11 -12.08 -10.72
C ALA A 184 17.25 -12.72 -11.54
N GLN A 185 18.19 -11.91 -12.04
CA GLN A 185 19.35 -12.37 -12.78
C GLN A 185 20.25 -13.29 -11.94
N ALA A 186 20.51 -12.92 -10.68
CA ALA A 186 21.34 -13.70 -9.76
C ALA A 186 20.67 -15.03 -9.33
N ASN A 187 19.36 -15.13 -9.45
CA ASN A 187 18.58 -16.30 -9.03
C ASN A 187 17.83 -17.00 -10.17
N LYS A 188 18.21 -16.76 -11.43
CA LYS A 188 17.49 -17.28 -12.61
C LYS A 188 17.36 -18.81 -12.66
N ASP A 189 18.24 -19.54 -11.97
CA ASP A 189 18.30 -21.01 -11.99
C ASP A 189 17.51 -21.68 -10.85
N LYS A 190 16.92 -20.89 -9.93
CA LYS A 190 16.05 -21.35 -8.84
C LYS A 190 14.83 -20.46 -8.71
N PRO A 191 13.72 -20.92 -8.11
CA PRO A 191 12.55 -20.08 -7.92
C PRO A 191 12.86 -18.92 -6.97
N PHE A 192 12.25 -17.76 -7.25
CA PHE A 192 12.39 -16.59 -6.39
C PHE A 192 11.04 -15.90 -6.13
N TYR A 193 10.99 -15.18 -5.01
CA TYR A 193 9.90 -14.32 -4.61
C TYR A 193 10.41 -12.91 -4.35
N VAL A 194 9.77 -11.92 -4.94
CA VAL A 194 10.11 -10.50 -4.72
C VAL A 194 8.88 -9.70 -4.34
N ASN A 195 8.94 -8.99 -3.22
CA ASN A 195 8.08 -7.84 -2.95
C ASN A 195 8.70 -6.59 -3.61
N LEU A 196 8.10 -6.08 -4.65
CA LEU A 196 8.39 -4.78 -5.27
C LEU A 196 7.32 -3.78 -4.81
N TRP A 197 7.51 -3.17 -3.63
CA TRP A 197 6.52 -2.33 -2.98
C TRP A 197 6.88 -0.86 -3.12
N THR A 198 6.21 -0.17 -4.06
CA THR A 198 6.59 1.18 -4.46
C THR A 198 6.16 2.25 -3.45
N LEU A 199 6.73 3.47 -3.58
CA LEU A 199 6.36 4.64 -2.77
C LEU A 199 5.31 5.50 -3.47
N VAL A 200 5.14 5.31 -4.76
CA VAL A 200 4.27 6.11 -5.65
C VAL A 200 2.94 5.37 -5.81
N PRO A 201 1.82 6.11 -5.82
CA PRO A 201 1.65 7.57 -5.83
C PRO A 201 1.41 8.23 -4.46
N HIS A 202 1.84 7.65 -3.34
CA HIS A 202 1.71 8.29 -2.02
C HIS A 202 2.46 9.63 -1.97
N ALA A 203 1.91 10.63 -1.27
CA ALA A 203 2.52 11.94 -1.04
C ALA A 203 3.88 11.85 -0.28
N ALA A 204 4.82 12.77 -0.49
CA ALA A 204 4.72 13.92 -1.38
C ALA A 204 5.29 13.56 -2.76
N LEU A 205 4.54 13.87 -3.81
CA LEU A 205 5.00 13.63 -5.18
C LEU A 205 5.85 14.80 -5.65
N LYS A 206 7.02 14.50 -6.21
CA LYS A 206 7.94 15.47 -6.77
C LYS A 206 8.62 14.89 -8.02
N PRO A 207 7.90 14.77 -9.15
CA PRO A 207 8.48 14.32 -10.42
C PRO A 207 9.56 15.29 -10.91
N THR A 208 10.49 14.76 -11.72
CA THR A 208 11.53 15.58 -12.34
C THR A 208 10.93 16.49 -13.41
N PRO A 209 11.64 17.55 -13.84
CA PRO A 209 11.18 18.40 -14.93
C PRO A 209 10.87 17.63 -16.22
N GLU A 210 11.67 16.59 -16.54
CA GLU A 210 11.47 15.74 -17.72
C GLU A 210 10.19 14.91 -17.61
N GLN A 211 9.90 14.34 -16.43
CA GLN A 211 8.66 13.62 -16.16
C GLN A 211 7.45 14.55 -16.26
N LEU A 212 7.54 15.77 -15.74
CA LEU A 212 6.47 16.77 -15.83
C LEU A 212 6.20 17.22 -17.26
N ALA A 213 7.25 17.33 -18.10
CA ALA A 213 7.12 17.77 -19.49
C ALA A 213 6.18 16.88 -20.33
N VAL A 214 6.05 15.60 -19.99
CA VAL A 214 5.10 14.66 -20.64
C VAL A 214 3.65 15.15 -20.58
N TYR A 215 3.34 16.02 -19.62
CA TYR A 215 2.01 16.55 -19.32
C TYR A 215 1.92 18.08 -19.39
N SER A 216 2.84 18.73 -20.12
CA SER A 216 2.87 20.21 -20.29
C SER A 216 1.55 20.76 -20.82
N GLU A 217 0.92 20.04 -21.75
CA GLU A 217 -0.32 20.45 -22.42
C GLU A 217 -1.59 19.92 -21.74
N LEU A 218 -1.48 19.30 -20.55
CA LEU A 218 -2.62 18.72 -19.85
C LEU A 218 -3.65 19.80 -19.47
N GLN A 219 -4.92 19.54 -19.81
CA GLN A 219 -6.06 20.38 -19.47
C GLN A 219 -7.16 19.51 -18.83
N PRO A 220 -7.08 19.19 -17.54
CA PRO A 220 -8.05 18.35 -16.89
C PRO A 220 -9.37 19.09 -16.65
N LYS A 221 -10.48 18.39 -16.84
CA LYS A 221 -11.82 18.92 -16.54
C LYS A 221 -12.28 18.39 -15.18
N ALA A 222 -12.76 19.28 -14.31
CA ALA A 222 -13.25 18.92 -12.99
C ALA A 222 -14.53 18.06 -13.05
N ASP A 223 -15.31 18.24 -14.09
CA ASP A 223 -16.60 17.55 -14.34
C ASP A 223 -16.48 16.37 -15.31
N ASP A 224 -15.26 15.95 -15.67
CA ASP A 224 -15.04 14.83 -16.60
C ASP A 224 -15.84 13.58 -16.16
N PRO A 225 -16.73 13.05 -17.03
CA PRO A 225 -17.62 11.94 -16.67
C PRO A 225 -16.89 10.61 -16.40
N ALA A 226 -15.65 10.48 -16.81
CA ALA A 226 -14.82 9.32 -16.49
C ALA A 226 -14.51 9.21 -14.97
N PHE A 227 -14.62 10.32 -14.24
CA PHE A 227 -14.48 10.32 -12.80
C PHE A 227 -15.80 10.13 -12.08
N GLY A 228 -15.79 9.35 -11.00
CA GLY A 228 -16.95 9.18 -10.13
C GLY A 228 -17.34 10.48 -9.42
N GLU A 229 -18.57 10.51 -8.93
CA GLU A 229 -19.16 11.69 -8.26
C GLU A 229 -18.28 12.23 -7.13
N TRP A 230 -17.74 11.34 -6.26
CA TRP A 230 -16.87 11.73 -5.15
C TRP A 230 -15.59 12.43 -5.61
N THR A 231 -14.99 11.93 -6.69
CA THR A 231 -13.78 12.53 -7.28
C THR A 231 -14.10 13.89 -7.92
N ARG A 232 -15.20 13.99 -8.69
CA ARG A 232 -15.63 15.26 -9.31
C ARG A 232 -15.93 16.35 -8.27
N LYS A 233 -16.60 15.97 -7.17
CA LYS A 233 -16.87 16.91 -6.05
C LYS A 233 -15.58 17.54 -5.51
N TYR A 234 -14.52 16.77 -5.39
CA TYR A 234 -13.20 17.30 -5.02
C TYR A 234 -12.62 18.20 -6.11
N TYR A 235 -12.61 17.75 -7.35
CA TYR A 235 -12.00 18.49 -8.47
C TYR A 235 -12.65 19.85 -8.69
N ALA A 236 -13.97 19.95 -8.48
CA ALA A 236 -14.70 21.21 -8.57
C ALA A 236 -14.21 22.27 -7.56
N ASN A 237 -13.61 21.84 -6.45
CA ASN A 237 -13.10 22.71 -5.39
C ASN A 237 -11.57 22.77 -5.33
N ALA A 238 -10.87 22.11 -6.23
CA ALA A 238 -9.41 22.11 -6.27
C ALA A 238 -8.88 23.50 -6.68
N LYS A 239 -7.93 24.05 -5.91
CA LYS A 239 -7.36 25.39 -6.20
C LYS A 239 -6.52 25.40 -7.47
N ASP A 240 -5.85 24.30 -7.78
CA ASP A 240 -5.00 24.13 -8.95
C ASP A 240 -5.03 22.68 -9.42
N LEU A 241 -6.17 22.30 -10.01
CA LEU A 241 -6.38 20.94 -10.51
C LEU A 241 -5.36 20.55 -11.58
N ARG A 242 -4.98 21.52 -12.46
CA ARG A 242 -4.04 21.26 -13.55
C ARG A 242 -2.67 20.85 -13.03
N SER A 243 -2.08 21.64 -12.15
CA SER A 243 -0.75 21.36 -11.59
C SER A 243 -0.76 20.05 -10.78
N GLN A 244 -1.78 19.85 -9.94
CA GLN A 244 -1.91 18.63 -9.16
C GLN A 244 -2.02 17.39 -10.05
N MET A 245 -2.86 17.44 -11.08
CA MET A 245 -3.07 16.33 -12.02
C MET A 245 -1.81 16.07 -12.86
N GLN A 246 -1.10 17.14 -13.28
CA GLN A 246 0.17 17.02 -14.01
C GLN A 246 1.21 16.26 -13.18
N VAL A 247 1.39 16.63 -11.91
CA VAL A 247 2.34 15.98 -11.00
C VAL A 247 1.96 14.53 -10.73
N PHE A 248 0.68 14.26 -10.51
CA PHE A 248 0.17 12.92 -10.24
C PHE A 248 0.33 11.99 -11.45
N CYS A 249 -0.13 12.44 -12.63
CA CYS A 249 -0.02 11.66 -13.86
C CYS A 249 1.44 11.42 -14.26
N ALA A 250 2.33 12.42 -14.09
CA ALA A 250 3.76 12.27 -14.35
C ALA A 250 4.39 11.19 -13.47
N SER A 251 4.04 11.17 -12.18
CA SER A 251 4.52 10.18 -11.24
C SER A 251 4.04 8.75 -11.56
N LEU A 252 2.76 8.61 -11.95
CA LEU A 252 2.22 7.31 -12.36
C LEU A 252 2.77 6.81 -13.69
N THR A 253 3.03 7.72 -14.65
CA THR A 253 3.64 7.35 -15.94
C THR A 253 5.08 6.89 -15.77
N ASP A 254 5.83 7.47 -14.83
CA ASP A 254 7.16 6.95 -14.48
C ASP A 254 7.07 5.55 -13.85
N LEU A 255 6.17 5.35 -12.87
CA LEU A 255 5.90 4.03 -12.31
C LEU A 255 5.61 2.99 -13.41
N ASP A 256 4.71 3.32 -14.34
CA ASP A 256 4.35 2.48 -15.48
C ASP A 256 5.55 2.17 -16.37
N THR A 257 6.37 3.18 -16.67
CA THR A 257 7.60 3.03 -17.46
C THR A 257 8.58 2.05 -16.81
N GLN A 258 8.75 2.13 -15.50
CA GLN A 258 9.64 1.23 -14.77
C GLN A 258 9.09 -0.21 -14.73
N ILE A 259 7.77 -0.37 -14.64
CA ILE A 259 7.13 -1.69 -14.77
C ILE A 259 7.38 -2.26 -16.17
N GLY A 260 7.28 -1.44 -17.23
CA GLY A 260 7.62 -1.85 -18.59
C GLY A 260 9.06 -2.36 -18.68
N ARG A 261 10.01 -1.61 -18.11
CA ARG A 261 11.42 -2.00 -18.05
C ARG A 261 11.64 -3.33 -17.32
N LEU A 262 10.89 -3.58 -16.23
CA LEU A 262 10.92 -4.89 -15.54
C LEU A 262 10.43 -6.01 -16.44
N LEU A 263 9.29 -5.84 -17.13
CA LEU A 263 8.75 -6.85 -18.04
C LEU A 263 9.73 -7.18 -19.17
N ASP A 264 10.31 -6.17 -19.81
CA ASP A 264 11.27 -6.34 -20.90
C ASP A 264 12.57 -7.01 -20.41
N SER A 265 12.99 -6.74 -19.17
CA SER A 265 14.14 -7.40 -18.56
C SER A 265 13.88 -8.89 -18.27
N LEU A 266 12.67 -9.24 -17.83
CA LEU A 266 12.26 -10.64 -17.65
C LEU A 266 12.22 -11.38 -18.98
N ASP A 267 11.78 -10.73 -20.07
CA ASP A 267 11.81 -11.26 -21.42
C ASP A 267 13.26 -11.52 -21.87
N ALA A 268 14.15 -10.56 -21.70
CA ALA A 268 15.56 -10.67 -22.05
C ALA A 268 16.31 -11.77 -21.25
N LEU A 269 15.88 -12.02 -20.01
CA LEU A 269 16.42 -13.08 -19.15
C LEU A 269 15.81 -14.46 -19.43
N GLY A 270 14.79 -14.55 -20.29
CA GLY A 270 14.06 -15.79 -20.58
C GLY A 270 13.19 -16.28 -19.42
N LEU A 271 12.80 -15.38 -18.51
CA LEU A 271 12.05 -15.70 -17.29
C LEU A 271 10.54 -15.44 -17.39
N THR A 272 10.07 -14.87 -18.49
CA THR A 272 8.67 -14.41 -18.64
C THR A 272 7.66 -15.52 -18.42
N ASN A 273 7.85 -16.71 -19.00
CA ASN A 273 6.91 -17.83 -18.89
C ASN A 273 6.96 -18.53 -17.53
N ASP A 274 8.05 -18.34 -16.79
CA ASP A 274 8.26 -18.92 -15.47
C ASP A 274 7.92 -17.96 -14.34
N THR A 275 7.45 -16.73 -14.65
CA THR A 275 7.21 -15.69 -13.65
C THR A 275 5.75 -15.29 -13.58
N LEU A 276 5.17 -15.49 -12.40
CA LEU A 276 3.89 -14.93 -12.00
C LEU A 276 4.10 -13.51 -11.50
N ILE A 277 3.39 -12.55 -12.07
CA ILE A 277 3.34 -11.17 -11.59
C ILE A 277 1.95 -10.92 -11.03
N PHE A 278 1.89 -10.45 -9.79
CA PHE A 278 0.68 -9.89 -9.18
C PHE A 278 0.90 -8.40 -8.94
N PHE A 279 -0.02 -7.57 -9.44
CA PHE A 279 0.01 -6.12 -9.27
C PHE A 279 -1.25 -5.64 -8.56
N SER A 280 -1.09 -4.84 -7.51
CA SER A 280 -2.18 -4.24 -6.74
C SER A 280 -1.75 -2.94 -6.07
N SER A 281 -2.68 -2.30 -5.33
CA SER A 281 -2.42 -1.21 -4.39
C SER A 281 -2.75 -1.63 -2.97
N ASP A 282 -2.16 -0.97 -1.97
CA ASP A 282 -2.41 -1.29 -0.56
C ASP A 282 -3.71 -0.71 0.00
N ASN A 283 -4.27 0.31 -0.63
CA ASN A 283 -5.60 0.88 -0.34
C ASN A 283 -6.06 1.78 -1.49
N GLY A 284 -7.25 2.35 -1.38
CA GLY A 284 -7.72 3.36 -2.33
C GLY A 284 -6.91 4.65 -2.32
N PRO A 285 -7.19 5.60 -3.24
CA PRO A 285 -6.39 6.81 -3.43
C PRO A 285 -6.43 7.72 -2.20
N GLU A 286 -5.38 8.54 -2.00
CA GLU A 286 -5.24 9.41 -0.82
C GLU A 286 -6.44 10.34 -0.63
N ASP A 287 -6.77 10.59 0.61
CA ASP A 287 -7.82 11.53 0.97
C ASP A 287 -7.35 12.98 0.77
N TYR A 288 -7.99 13.68 -0.14
CA TYR A 288 -7.67 15.08 -0.50
C TYR A 288 -7.78 16.07 0.67
N ARG A 289 -8.45 15.74 1.75
CA ARG A 289 -8.57 16.57 2.95
C ARG A 289 -7.34 16.52 3.85
N ILE A 290 -6.43 15.61 3.62
CA ILE A 290 -5.18 15.51 4.36
C ILE A 290 -4.23 16.59 3.87
N SER A 291 -3.75 17.45 4.77
CA SER A 291 -2.91 18.60 4.44
C SER A 291 -1.60 18.22 3.72
N ASN A 292 -1.08 17.02 3.96
CA ASN A 292 0.11 16.51 3.30
C ASN A 292 -0.19 15.63 2.06
N ALA A 293 -1.46 15.50 1.68
CA ALA A 293 -1.83 14.77 0.47
C ALA A 293 -1.27 15.43 -0.79
N ALA A 294 -1.08 16.76 -0.73
CA ALA A 294 -0.53 17.56 -1.82
C ALA A 294 -1.11 17.11 -3.18
N ASN A 295 -0.24 16.71 -4.10
CA ASN A 295 -0.66 16.31 -5.44
C ASN A 295 -1.24 14.88 -5.53
N ALA A 296 -1.06 14.05 -4.49
CA ALA A 296 -1.61 12.69 -4.45
C ALA A 296 -3.15 12.66 -4.23
N GLY A 297 -3.72 13.74 -3.69
CA GLY A 297 -5.16 13.85 -3.47
C GLY A 297 -6.02 13.84 -4.74
N VAL A 298 -5.45 13.99 -5.94
CA VAL A 298 -6.17 13.90 -7.23
C VAL A 298 -6.31 12.46 -7.76
N GLY A 299 -5.78 11.44 -7.06
CA GLY A 299 -6.01 10.04 -7.44
C GLY A 299 -7.51 9.71 -7.54
N SER A 300 -7.87 8.70 -8.32
CA SER A 300 -9.25 8.35 -8.66
C SER A 300 -9.62 6.95 -8.19
N ALA A 301 -10.70 6.85 -7.43
CA ALA A 301 -11.34 5.56 -7.16
C ALA A 301 -12.27 5.10 -8.31
N GLY A 302 -12.23 5.73 -9.49
CA GLY A 302 -13.17 5.46 -10.56
C GLY A 302 -14.60 5.84 -10.16
N PRO A 303 -15.59 4.98 -10.39
CA PRO A 303 -16.99 5.23 -10.01
C PRO A 303 -17.27 4.99 -8.52
N LEU A 304 -16.30 4.45 -7.76
CA LEU A 304 -16.50 3.93 -6.42
C LEU A 304 -16.61 5.06 -5.39
N ARG A 305 -17.34 4.79 -4.30
CA ARG A 305 -17.56 5.75 -3.22
C ARG A 305 -16.36 5.86 -2.30
N ALA A 306 -16.09 7.10 -1.85
CA ALA A 306 -15.05 7.46 -0.90
C ALA A 306 -13.61 7.11 -1.38
N ARG A 307 -12.66 7.02 -0.46
CA ARG A 307 -11.21 6.90 -0.72
C ARG A 307 -10.51 6.28 0.49
N LYS A 308 -9.19 6.31 0.56
CA LYS A 308 -8.37 5.93 1.72
C LYS A 308 -9.01 6.35 3.05
N ARG A 309 -8.90 5.54 4.07
CA ARG A 309 -9.51 5.69 5.41
C ARG A 309 -11.03 5.47 5.45
N SER A 310 -11.65 5.01 4.36
CA SER A 310 -13.05 4.62 4.35
C SER A 310 -13.21 3.16 3.93
N MET A 311 -14.12 2.43 4.56
CA MET A 311 -14.46 1.06 4.16
C MET A 311 -15.48 0.99 3.01
N HIS A 312 -15.90 2.13 2.45
CA HIS A 312 -16.60 2.12 1.17
C HIS A 312 -15.70 1.58 0.05
N GLU A 313 -16.32 1.17 -1.06
CA GLU A 313 -15.62 0.53 -2.17
C GLU A 313 -14.36 1.28 -2.60
N GLY A 314 -14.41 2.61 -2.71
CA GLY A 314 -13.25 3.42 -3.13
C GLY A 314 -12.07 3.45 -2.18
N GLY A 315 -12.23 3.01 -0.93
CA GLY A 315 -11.13 2.92 0.03
C GLY A 315 -10.50 1.54 0.16
N ILE A 316 -11.25 0.48 -0.16
CA ILE A 316 -10.80 -0.92 0.05
C ILE A 316 -10.80 -1.77 -1.21
N ARG A 317 -11.46 -1.37 -2.30
CA ARG A 317 -11.39 -2.06 -3.59
C ARG A 317 -10.30 -1.44 -4.44
N THR A 318 -9.35 -2.28 -4.85
CA THR A 318 -8.22 -1.91 -5.71
C THR A 318 -8.23 -2.78 -6.96
N PHE A 319 -7.27 -2.62 -7.86
CA PHE A 319 -7.14 -3.59 -8.92
C PHE A 319 -6.31 -4.79 -8.45
N GLY A 320 -6.67 -5.99 -8.92
CA GLY A 320 -5.79 -7.14 -8.90
C GLY A 320 -5.47 -7.52 -10.35
N LEU A 321 -4.23 -7.31 -10.79
CA LEU A 321 -3.77 -7.84 -12.07
C LEU A 321 -2.88 -9.04 -11.81
N VAL A 322 -3.21 -10.17 -12.43
CA VAL A 322 -2.40 -11.39 -12.36
C VAL A 322 -1.94 -11.77 -13.76
N ARG A 323 -0.63 -11.95 -13.95
CA ARG A 323 -0.04 -12.35 -15.22
C ARG A 323 0.92 -13.52 -15.01
N TRP A 324 0.69 -14.59 -15.73
CA TRP A 324 1.61 -15.72 -15.85
C TRP A 324 1.39 -16.36 -17.23
N PRO A 325 2.19 -16.01 -18.24
CA PRO A 325 1.97 -16.45 -19.60
C PRO A 325 1.89 -17.97 -19.73
N GLY A 326 0.92 -18.45 -20.49
CA GLY A 326 0.67 -19.88 -20.69
C GLY A 326 0.00 -20.62 -19.52
N LYS A 327 -0.19 -19.95 -18.39
CA LYS A 327 -0.87 -20.53 -17.20
C LYS A 327 -2.12 -19.73 -16.80
N ILE A 328 -2.06 -18.42 -16.78
CA ILE A 328 -3.19 -17.52 -16.48
C ILE A 328 -3.79 -16.99 -17.77
N PRO A 329 -5.14 -17.01 -17.94
CA PRO A 329 -5.79 -16.50 -19.16
C PRO A 329 -5.44 -15.04 -19.42
N ALA A 330 -4.96 -14.76 -20.65
CA ALA A 330 -4.68 -13.40 -21.11
C ALA A 330 -5.96 -12.68 -21.52
N GLY A 331 -6.03 -11.36 -21.26
CA GLY A 331 -7.15 -10.48 -21.65
C GLY A 331 -8.47 -10.77 -20.92
N ARG A 332 -8.44 -11.59 -19.88
CA ARG A 332 -9.63 -11.88 -19.08
C ARG A 332 -9.93 -10.72 -18.12
N VAL A 333 -11.17 -10.27 -18.12
CA VAL A 333 -11.71 -9.38 -17.10
C VAL A 333 -12.66 -10.18 -16.22
N GLU A 334 -12.28 -10.37 -14.96
CA GLU A 334 -13.07 -11.11 -14.00
C GLU A 334 -13.96 -10.16 -13.20
N GLU A 335 -15.26 -10.19 -13.51
CA GLU A 335 -16.25 -9.25 -12.96
C GLU A 335 -16.85 -9.72 -11.63
N ASN A 336 -16.94 -11.04 -11.42
CA ASN A 336 -17.81 -11.62 -10.39
C ASN A 336 -17.09 -12.19 -9.19
N ALA A 337 -15.86 -12.68 -9.38
CA ALA A 337 -15.12 -13.32 -8.31
C ALA A 337 -14.60 -12.31 -7.29
N ILE A 338 -14.99 -12.49 -6.04
CA ILE A 338 -14.50 -11.71 -4.92
C ILE A 338 -13.19 -12.32 -4.43
N THR A 339 -12.11 -11.53 -4.47
CA THR A 339 -10.78 -11.90 -3.96
C THR A 339 -10.31 -10.87 -2.96
N GLY A 340 -9.72 -11.30 -1.86
CA GLY A 340 -9.20 -10.40 -0.83
C GLY A 340 -7.68 -10.45 -0.69
N GLY A 341 -7.06 -9.43 -0.13
CA GLY A 341 -5.64 -9.41 0.23
C GLY A 341 -5.26 -10.54 1.18
N VAL A 342 -6.19 -10.99 2.03
CA VAL A 342 -6.01 -12.17 2.88
C VAL A 342 -5.89 -13.48 2.09
N ASP A 343 -6.39 -13.53 0.85
CA ASP A 343 -6.31 -14.72 -0.02
C ASP A 343 -4.94 -14.85 -0.70
N PHE A 344 -4.11 -13.81 -0.65
CA PHE A 344 -2.84 -13.77 -1.38
C PHE A 344 -1.89 -14.88 -0.95
N LEU A 345 -1.61 -14.99 0.36
CA LEU A 345 -0.70 -16.01 0.89
C LEU A 345 -1.14 -17.44 0.52
N PRO A 346 -2.37 -17.91 0.83
CA PRO A 346 -2.77 -19.27 0.50
C PRO A 346 -2.79 -19.53 -1.02
N THR A 347 -3.13 -18.53 -1.82
CA THR A 347 -3.15 -18.65 -3.29
C THR A 347 -1.73 -18.78 -3.86
N ILE A 348 -0.78 -17.93 -3.43
CA ILE A 348 0.62 -18.02 -3.89
C ILE A 348 1.26 -19.31 -3.39
N ALA A 349 1.01 -19.71 -2.14
CA ALA A 349 1.50 -20.98 -1.62
C ALA A 349 1.02 -22.18 -2.48
N ALA A 350 -0.26 -22.21 -2.83
CA ALA A 350 -0.82 -23.25 -3.70
C ALA A 350 -0.18 -23.26 -5.10
N LEU A 351 -0.03 -22.08 -5.74
CA LEU A 351 0.61 -21.95 -7.05
C LEU A 351 2.10 -22.33 -7.02
N ALA A 352 2.76 -22.14 -5.88
CA ALA A 352 4.14 -22.54 -5.64
C ALA A 352 4.29 -24.02 -5.22
N GLY A 353 3.19 -24.75 -5.05
CA GLY A 353 3.19 -26.12 -4.53
C GLY A 353 3.64 -26.21 -3.06
N VAL A 354 3.37 -25.16 -2.26
CA VAL A 354 3.75 -25.06 -0.85
C VAL A 354 2.52 -25.25 0.03
N LYS A 355 2.63 -26.17 0.98
CA LYS A 355 1.54 -26.40 1.93
C LYS A 355 1.52 -25.33 3.01
N VAL A 356 0.38 -24.67 3.18
CA VAL A 356 0.15 -23.78 4.32
C VAL A 356 -0.03 -24.60 5.60
N PRO A 357 0.76 -24.35 6.66
CA PRO A 357 0.62 -25.07 7.92
C PRO A 357 -0.75 -24.82 8.56
N ALA A 358 -1.34 -25.88 9.14
CA ALA A 358 -2.66 -25.77 9.75
C ALA A 358 -2.73 -24.77 10.92
N ASN A 359 -1.63 -24.63 11.66
CA ASN A 359 -1.52 -23.69 12.78
C ASN A 359 -1.44 -22.22 12.35
N LEU A 360 -1.19 -21.92 11.07
CA LEU A 360 -1.30 -20.57 10.54
C LEU A 360 -2.75 -20.06 10.60
N ALA A 361 -3.73 -20.94 10.45
CA ALA A 361 -5.16 -20.62 10.48
C ALA A 361 -5.53 -19.38 9.62
N PRO A 362 -5.23 -19.39 8.32
CA PRO A 362 -5.42 -18.22 7.47
C PRO A 362 -6.88 -17.77 7.44
N ASP A 363 -7.12 -16.46 7.46
CA ASP A 363 -8.45 -15.88 7.20
C ASP A 363 -8.85 -15.96 5.72
N GLY A 364 -7.86 -16.00 4.83
CA GLY A 364 -8.02 -16.10 3.39
C GLY A 364 -8.31 -17.52 2.88
N GLU A 365 -8.64 -17.61 1.60
CA GLU A 365 -8.90 -18.82 0.85
C GLU A 365 -7.92 -18.97 -0.32
N ASP A 366 -7.62 -20.19 -0.72
CA ASP A 366 -6.89 -20.45 -1.95
C ASP A 366 -7.76 -20.12 -3.17
N LYS A 367 -7.30 -19.21 -4.02
CA LYS A 367 -7.93 -18.81 -5.28
C LYS A 367 -7.12 -19.24 -6.51
N SER A 368 -6.14 -20.13 -6.35
CA SER A 368 -5.23 -20.54 -7.42
C SER A 368 -5.96 -21.13 -8.63
N ALA A 369 -6.91 -22.03 -8.42
CA ALA A 369 -7.71 -22.63 -9.50
C ALA A 369 -8.45 -21.54 -10.30
N HIS A 370 -9.03 -20.54 -9.61
CA HIS A 370 -9.70 -19.43 -10.24
C HIS A 370 -8.74 -18.53 -11.05
N TRP A 371 -7.56 -18.23 -10.50
CA TRP A 371 -6.54 -17.46 -11.22
C TRP A 371 -6.07 -18.19 -12.49
N LEU A 372 -5.96 -19.53 -12.42
CA LEU A 372 -5.61 -20.38 -13.57
C LEU A 372 -6.76 -20.58 -14.59
N GLY A 373 -7.90 -19.91 -14.41
CA GLY A 373 -8.97 -19.89 -15.38
C GLY A 373 -10.18 -20.77 -15.07
N ALA A 374 -10.19 -21.46 -13.95
CA ALA A 374 -11.39 -22.20 -13.54
C ALA A 374 -12.55 -21.24 -13.24
N THR A 375 -13.78 -21.74 -13.43
CA THR A 375 -14.98 -21.00 -13.04
C THR A 375 -14.93 -20.65 -11.56
N PRO A 376 -15.21 -19.38 -11.17
CA PRO A 376 -15.17 -19.00 -9.76
C PRO A 376 -16.24 -19.73 -8.97
N ASN A 377 -15.84 -20.34 -7.87
CA ASN A 377 -16.76 -20.77 -6.83
C ASN A 377 -17.07 -19.59 -5.89
N PRO A 378 -18.31 -19.51 -5.37
CA PRO A 378 -18.61 -18.57 -4.29
C PRO A 378 -17.59 -18.72 -3.15
N ARG A 379 -17.28 -17.63 -2.46
CA ARG A 379 -16.45 -17.70 -1.26
C ARG A 379 -17.13 -18.55 -0.20
N ALA A 380 -16.38 -19.41 0.47
CA ALA A 380 -16.86 -20.17 1.63
C ALA A 380 -16.94 -19.27 2.87
N ARG A 381 -16.09 -18.25 2.95
CA ARG A 381 -16.02 -17.30 4.06
C ARG A 381 -16.19 -15.87 3.55
N PRO A 382 -17.04 -15.02 4.19
CA PRO A 382 -17.13 -13.60 3.86
C PRO A 382 -15.81 -12.87 4.05
N LEU A 383 -15.66 -11.67 3.44
CA LEU A 383 -14.62 -10.73 3.80
C LEU A 383 -15.12 -9.79 4.90
N TYR A 384 -14.22 -9.45 5.82
CA TYR A 384 -14.53 -8.61 6.98
C TYR A 384 -13.55 -7.44 7.11
N TRP A 385 -14.04 -6.34 7.65
CA TRP A 385 -13.22 -5.17 8.02
C TRP A 385 -13.70 -4.58 9.33
N GLU A 386 -12.77 -4.05 10.10
CA GLU A 386 -13.03 -3.17 11.21
C GLU A 386 -12.21 -1.89 11.02
N TRP A 387 -12.88 -0.74 11.10
CA TRP A 387 -12.19 0.55 11.05
C TRP A 387 -12.68 1.44 12.19
N ILE A 388 -11.81 1.67 13.17
CA ILE A 388 -12.12 2.38 14.41
C ILE A 388 -11.54 3.80 14.48
N SER A 389 -10.86 4.26 13.44
CA SER A 389 -10.30 5.60 13.38
C SER A 389 -11.22 6.57 12.64
N GLY A 390 -11.44 7.74 13.22
CA GLY A 390 -12.17 8.81 12.55
C GLY A 390 -11.31 9.56 11.53
N VAL A 391 -11.98 10.22 10.57
CA VAL A 391 -11.35 11.18 9.64
C VAL A 391 -11.88 12.57 9.97
N GLN A 392 -10.99 13.46 10.40
CA GLN A 392 -11.37 14.83 10.74
C GLN A 392 -11.87 15.56 9.47
N GLY A 393 -13.04 16.22 9.59
CA GLY A 393 -13.64 16.96 8.48
C GLY A 393 -14.14 16.06 7.34
N ALA A 394 -14.43 14.78 7.64
CA ALA A 394 -15.04 13.88 6.67
C ALA A 394 -16.39 14.43 6.19
N ASP A 395 -16.63 14.35 4.87
CA ASP A 395 -17.94 14.65 4.31
C ASP A 395 -18.99 13.67 4.85
N ASP A 396 -20.25 14.10 4.88
CA ASP A 396 -21.37 13.22 5.22
C ASP A 396 -21.36 11.99 4.33
N GLY A 397 -21.49 10.82 4.97
CA GLY A 397 -21.47 9.54 4.28
C GLY A 397 -20.11 9.06 3.78
N TYR A 398 -18.99 9.72 4.16
CA TYR A 398 -17.63 9.22 3.90
C TYR A 398 -17.25 8.05 4.82
N MET A 399 -17.65 8.15 6.08
CA MET A 399 -17.38 7.15 7.11
C MET A 399 -18.61 6.28 7.32
N PRO A 400 -18.59 5.00 6.93
CA PRO A 400 -19.65 4.06 7.30
C PRO A 400 -19.53 3.65 8.78
N PRO A 401 -20.52 2.90 9.32
CA PRO A 401 -20.35 2.17 10.58
C PRO A 401 -19.09 1.31 10.63
N PRO A 402 -18.49 1.08 11.82
CA PRO A 402 -17.11 0.60 11.99
C PRO A 402 -16.86 -0.85 11.62
N LEU A 403 -17.87 -1.70 11.52
CA LEU A 403 -17.76 -3.08 11.03
C LEU A 403 -18.31 -3.19 9.63
N CYS A 404 -17.64 -3.97 8.80
CA CYS A 404 -18.07 -4.27 7.44
C CYS A 404 -17.97 -5.76 7.16
N VAL A 405 -18.95 -6.30 6.47
CA VAL A 405 -18.95 -7.66 5.93
C VAL A 405 -19.36 -7.65 4.45
N ARG A 406 -18.62 -8.37 3.61
CA ARG A 406 -18.90 -8.59 2.19
C ARG A 406 -19.14 -10.09 1.97
N ASP A 407 -20.38 -10.44 1.63
CA ASP A 407 -20.79 -11.84 1.41
C ASP A 407 -21.66 -11.95 0.16
N GLY A 408 -21.23 -12.75 -0.80
CA GLY A 408 -21.87 -12.84 -2.11
C GLY A 408 -22.05 -11.45 -2.74
N ASP A 409 -23.28 -11.08 -3.10
CA ASP A 409 -23.61 -9.77 -3.69
C ASP A 409 -23.75 -8.64 -2.67
N TRP A 410 -23.78 -8.97 -1.39
CA TRP A 410 -24.15 -8.04 -0.35
C TRP A 410 -22.94 -7.50 0.41
N LYS A 411 -22.99 -6.22 0.74
CA LYS A 411 -22.06 -5.54 1.63
C LYS A 411 -22.84 -4.81 2.71
N LEU A 412 -22.56 -5.15 3.96
CA LEU A 412 -23.21 -4.54 5.12
C LEU A 412 -22.19 -3.82 5.98
N PHE A 413 -22.56 -2.63 6.43
CA PHE A 413 -21.90 -1.93 7.51
C PHE A 413 -22.78 -1.95 8.75
N VAL A 414 -22.18 -2.04 9.94
CA VAL A 414 -22.92 -2.08 11.19
C VAL A 414 -22.04 -1.63 12.36
N LYS A 415 -22.62 -1.12 13.42
CA LYS A 415 -21.92 -0.82 14.67
C LYS A 415 -21.68 -2.10 15.49
N HIS A 416 -20.78 -2.04 16.46
CA HIS A 416 -20.47 -3.17 17.35
C HIS A 416 -21.66 -3.57 18.25
N ASP A 417 -22.64 -2.72 18.44
CA ASP A 417 -23.90 -3.00 19.14
C ASP A 417 -25.00 -3.60 18.23
N GLY A 418 -24.69 -3.77 16.94
CA GLY A 418 -25.63 -4.27 15.94
C GLY A 418 -26.59 -3.22 15.38
N GLN A 419 -26.45 -1.95 15.78
CA GLN A 419 -27.30 -0.85 15.31
C GLN A 419 -26.72 -0.16 14.09
N GLY A 420 -27.55 0.66 13.43
CA GLY A 420 -27.14 1.54 12.33
C GLY A 420 -26.67 0.78 11.09
N ALA A 421 -27.27 -0.37 10.82
CA ALA A 421 -26.96 -1.16 9.64
C ALA A 421 -27.24 -0.39 8.35
N GLN A 422 -26.31 -0.50 7.40
CA GLN A 422 -26.43 -0.02 6.01
C GLN A 422 -26.11 -1.18 5.08
N LEU A 423 -26.99 -1.46 4.12
CA LEU A 423 -26.87 -2.61 3.21
C LEU A 423 -26.80 -2.16 1.75
N PHE A 424 -25.85 -2.70 1.01
CA PHE A 424 -25.66 -2.41 -0.42
C PHE A 424 -25.56 -3.70 -1.24
N ASN A 425 -26.18 -3.70 -2.43
CA ASN A 425 -25.99 -4.76 -3.43
C ASN A 425 -24.91 -4.31 -4.42
N ILE A 426 -23.67 -4.77 -4.23
CA ILE A 426 -22.51 -4.24 -4.96
C ILE A 426 -22.55 -4.46 -6.48
N PRO A 427 -22.98 -5.61 -7.03
CA PRO A 427 -23.15 -5.76 -8.48
C PRO A 427 -24.13 -4.76 -9.11
N LYS A 428 -25.16 -4.34 -8.38
CA LYS A 428 -26.17 -3.38 -8.85
C LYS A 428 -25.82 -1.93 -8.52
N ASP A 429 -25.08 -1.71 -7.46
CA ASP A 429 -24.72 -0.38 -6.93
C ASP A 429 -23.29 -0.38 -6.38
N SER A 430 -22.31 -0.48 -7.26
CA SER A 430 -20.88 -0.45 -6.87
C SER A 430 -20.44 0.90 -6.31
N ALA A 431 -21.23 1.94 -6.50
CA ALA A 431 -21.01 3.27 -5.94
C ALA A 431 -21.62 3.47 -4.54
N GLU A 432 -22.29 2.45 -3.99
CA GLU A 432 -22.92 2.46 -2.66
C GLU A 432 -23.80 3.69 -2.41
N LYS A 433 -24.65 4.01 -3.40
CA LYS A 433 -25.54 5.19 -3.37
C LYS A 433 -26.84 4.94 -2.62
N HIS A 434 -27.34 3.70 -2.69
CA HIS A 434 -28.67 3.34 -2.23
C HIS A 434 -28.58 2.31 -1.09
N ASP A 435 -28.81 2.76 0.13
CA ASP A 435 -29.00 1.87 1.27
C ASP A 435 -30.33 1.13 1.11
N VAL A 436 -30.27 -0.17 0.96
CA VAL A 436 -31.44 -1.07 0.79
C VAL A 436 -31.75 -1.88 2.05
N SER A 437 -31.20 -1.52 3.20
CA SER A 437 -31.36 -2.23 4.48
C SER A 437 -32.82 -2.43 4.87
N ALA A 438 -33.66 -1.41 4.68
CA ALA A 438 -35.10 -1.47 4.97
C ALA A 438 -35.85 -2.48 4.07
N ALA A 439 -35.39 -2.69 2.84
CA ALA A 439 -36.02 -3.60 1.90
C ALA A 439 -35.58 -5.08 2.07
N HIS A 440 -34.48 -5.33 2.80
CA HIS A 440 -33.89 -6.67 2.96
C HIS A 440 -33.56 -7.00 4.42
N PRO A 441 -34.56 -6.98 5.36
CA PRO A 441 -34.30 -7.13 6.79
C PRO A 441 -33.67 -8.48 7.16
N GLU A 442 -33.97 -9.55 6.45
CA GLU A 442 -33.38 -10.88 6.73
C GLU A 442 -31.91 -10.93 6.36
N VAL A 443 -31.51 -10.30 5.24
CA VAL A 443 -30.09 -10.17 4.87
C VAL A 443 -29.34 -9.33 5.90
N VAL A 444 -29.93 -8.21 6.35
CA VAL A 444 -29.36 -7.37 7.41
C VAL A 444 -29.12 -8.17 8.68
N LYS A 445 -30.12 -8.94 9.14
CA LYS A 445 -30.02 -9.79 10.33
C LYS A 445 -28.91 -10.82 10.21
N GLU A 446 -28.85 -11.54 9.10
CA GLU A 446 -27.83 -12.56 8.83
C GLU A 446 -26.42 -11.96 8.83
N LEU A 447 -26.19 -10.91 8.03
CA LEU A 447 -24.86 -10.30 7.88
C LEU A 447 -24.42 -9.57 9.15
N THR A 448 -25.36 -8.96 9.91
CA THR A 448 -25.07 -8.40 11.24
C THR A 448 -24.57 -9.49 12.19
N ALA A 449 -25.24 -10.64 12.23
CA ALA A 449 -24.80 -11.76 13.06
C ALA A 449 -23.39 -12.25 12.67
N LYS A 450 -23.10 -12.37 11.36
CA LYS A 450 -21.76 -12.73 10.85
C LYS A 450 -20.70 -11.71 11.28
N ALA A 451 -20.96 -10.40 11.08
CA ALA A 451 -20.03 -9.35 11.45
C ALA A 451 -19.73 -9.32 12.96
N LEU A 452 -20.76 -9.40 13.80
CA LEU A 452 -20.60 -9.42 15.26
C LEU A 452 -19.91 -10.69 15.76
N THR A 453 -20.18 -11.84 15.15
CA THR A 453 -19.50 -13.10 15.49
C THR A 453 -18.02 -13.01 15.16
N TRP A 454 -17.66 -12.51 13.98
CA TRP A 454 -16.27 -12.28 13.61
C TRP A 454 -15.59 -11.27 14.54
N ALA A 455 -16.24 -10.13 14.83
CA ALA A 455 -15.67 -9.09 15.70
C ALA A 455 -15.34 -9.62 17.12
N LYS A 456 -16.10 -10.59 17.63
CA LYS A 456 -15.83 -11.27 18.92
C LYS A 456 -14.58 -12.15 18.89
N THR A 457 -14.08 -12.54 17.72
CA THR A 457 -12.84 -13.32 17.58
C THR A 457 -11.58 -12.46 17.60
N LEU A 458 -11.73 -11.14 17.53
CA LEU A 458 -10.61 -10.19 17.52
C LEU A 458 -10.09 -9.94 18.94
N PRO A 459 -8.78 -9.72 19.11
CA PRO A 459 -8.21 -9.34 20.38
C PRO A 459 -8.85 -8.08 20.95
N VAL A 460 -9.00 -8.06 22.26
CA VAL A 460 -9.47 -6.88 23.00
C VAL A 460 -8.33 -5.88 23.15
N SER A 461 -8.59 -4.59 22.97
CA SER A 461 -7.63 -3.55 23.28
C SER A 461 -8.32 -2.34 23.92
N PRO A 462 -7.65 -1.60 24.82
CA PRO A 462 -8.25 -0.43 25.47
C PRO A 462 -8.80 0.60 24.49
N GLU A 463 -8.14 0.80 23.34
CA GLU A 463 -8.59 1.75 22.33
C GLU A 463 -9.84 1.26 21.59
N ARG A 464 -9.86 -0.02 21.24
CA ARG A 464 -11.04 -0.65 20.64
C ARG A 464 -12.24 -0.59 21.58
N ASP A 465 -12.03 -0.86 22.88
CA ASP A 465 -13.09 -0.81 23.88
C ASP A 465 -13.61 0.62 24.07
N LYS A 466 -12.73 1.62 24.13
CA LYS A 466 -13.11 3.04 24.18
C LYS A 466 -13.94 3.43 22.96
N PHE A 467 -13.51 2.98 21.77
CA PHE A 467 -14.24 3.21 20.54
C PHE A 467 -15.64 2.59 20.59
N ILE A 468 -15.74 1.33 21.00
CA ILE A 468 -17.01 0.61 21.12
C ILE A 468 -17.95 1.32 22.10
N ALA A 469 -17.41 1.78 23.24
CA ALA A 469 -18.20 2.46 24.29
C ALA A 469 -18.64 3.87 23.90
N ASN A 470 -17.81 4.63 23.22
CA ASN A 470 -18.00 6.10 23.04
C ASN A 470 -18.30 6.51 21.58
N GLY A 471 -18.30 5.55 20.65
CA GLY A 471 -18.39 5.84 19.21
C GLY A 471 -17.06 6.36 18.64
N VAL A 472 -17.13 7.01 17.46
CA VAL A 472 -15.93 7.46 16.73
C VAL A 472 -15.02 8.26 17.66
N ILE A 473 -13.83 7.74 17.95
CA ILE A 473 -12.78 8.50 18.58
C ILE A 473 -12.49 9.66 17.62
N LYS A 474 -12.97 10.85 17.95
CA LYS A 474 -12.54 12.06 17.27
C LYS A 474 -11.02 12.00 17.35
N ALA A 475 -10.35 11.94 16.20
CA ALA A 475 -8.89 12.07 16.16
C ALA A 475 -8.55 13.19 17.14
N GLY A 476 -7.83 12.86 18.20
CA GLY A 476 -7.57 13.81 19.30
C GLY A 476 -7.10 15.10 18.65
N PRO A 477 -7.32 16.26 19.26
CA PRO A 477 -6.96 17.53 18.64
C PRO A 477 -5.60 17.26 18.01
N LYS A 478 -5.44 17.46 16.69
CA LYS A 478 -4.13 17.44 16.05
C LYS A 478 -3.25 18.15 17.04
N SER A 479 -2.25 17.47 17.63
CA SER A 479 -1.17 18.19 18.28
C SER A 479 -0.96 19.36 17.35
N ALA A 480 -1.31 20.56 17.82
CA ALA A 480 -1.49 21.76 16.99
C ALA A 480 -0.41 21.68 15.95
N PRO A 481 -0.65 21.80 14.64
CA PRO A 481 0.38 21.58 13.64
C PRO A 481 1.58 22.16 14.31
N LYS A 482 2.64 21.31 14.59
CA LYS A 482 3.88 21.89 15.10
C LYS A 482 3.98 23.05 14.20
N ALA A 483 3.62 24.21 14.72
CA ALA A 483 3.60 25.37 13.92
C ALA A 483 4.89 25.19 13.17
N THR A 484 4.85 25.05 11.84
CA THR A 484 5.90 25.66 11.11
C THR A 484 5.83 27.07 11.67
N SER A 485 6.26 27.19 12.95
CA SER A 485 6.77 28.42 13.39
C SER A 485 7.81 28.63 12.32
N THR A 486 7.47 29.45 11.41
CA THR A 486 8.45 30.40 11.01
C THR A 486 8.85 31.03 12.34
N LEU A 487 9.63 30.26 13.13
CA LEU A 487 10.42 30.76 14.21
C LEU A 487 11.15 31.87 13.48
N ASP A 488 10.79 33.10 13.82
CA ASP A 488 11.51 34.26 13.29
C ASP A 488 12.91 34.12 13.89
N ARG A 489 13.67 33.15 13.29
CA ARG A 489 14.99 32.74 13.75
C ARG A 489 15.95 33.92 13.84
N PRO A 490 15.87 34.91 12.94
CA PRO A 490 16.55 36.18 13.15
C PRO A 490 16.17 36.88 14.46
N LYS A 491 14.90 36.87 14.89
CA LYS A 491 14.50 37.45 16.17
C LYS A 491 14.91 36.59 17.35
N ILE A 492 14.83 35.27 17.22
CA ILE A 492 15.30 34.33 18.24
C ILE A 492 16.79 34.49 18.46
N PHE A 493 17.58 34.53 17.38
CA PHE A 493 19.00 34.80 17.43
C PHE A 493 19.29 36.06 18.25
N ALA A 494 18.67 37.18 17.85
CA ALA A 494 18.85 38.46 18.54
C ALA A 494 18.40 38.47 20.01
N SER A 495 17.51 37.54 20.42
CA SER A 495 17.07 37.40 21.81
C SER A 495 18.01 36.51 22.64
N TRP A 496 18.76 35.63 21.98
CA TRP A 496 19.72 34.72 22.62
C TRP A 496 21.13 35.32 22.69
N ASP A 497 21.50 36.13 21.71
CA ASP A 497 22.71 36.94 21.67
C ASP A 497 22.61 38.06 22.75
N LYS A 498 23.03 37.74 23.96
CA LYS A 498 22.86 38.60 25.14
C LYS A 498 23.91 39.71 25.23
N ASP A 499 25.12 39.40 24.81
CA ASP A 499 26.21 40.35 24.80
C ASP A 499 26.27 41.22 23.53
N LYS A 500 25.40 40.85 22.52
CA LYS A 500 25.25 41.56 21.25
C LYS A 500 26.53 41.61 20.40
N ASP A 501 27.34 40.56 20.49
CA ASP A 501 28.58 40.44 19.69
C ASP A 501 28.29 39.94 18.26
N GLY A 502 27.04 39.54 17.97
CA GLY A 502 26.59 39.08 16.65
C GLY A 502 26.79 37.59 16.42
N PHE A 503 27.15 36.83 17.46
CA PHE A 503 27.30 35.40 17.46
C PHE A 503 26.56 34.81 18.68
N LEU A 504 26.30 33.49 18.67
CA LEU A 504 25.86 32.75 19.85
C LEU A 504 26.99 31.85 20.35
N SER A 505 27.42 32.08 21.55
CA SER A 505 28.30 31.18 22.31
C SER A 505 27.55 29.91 22.73
N LYS A 506 28.26 28.87 23.19
CA LYS A 506 27.63 27.68 23.77
C LYS A 506 26.80 28.01 25.01
N GLU A 507 27.28 28.94 25.80
CA GLU A 507 26.65 29.45 27.01
C GLU A 507 25.32 30.16 26.72
N GLU A 508 25.17 30.77 25.55
CA GLU A 508 23.94 31.43 25.09
C GLU A 508 22.99 30.46 24.39
N PHE A 509 23.52 29.51 23.63
CA PHE A 509 22.72 28.57 22.84
C PHE A 509 22.14 27.42 23.69
N ILE A 510 22.96 26.71 24.48
CA ILE A 510 22.58 25.49 25.19
C ILE A 510 21.40 25.66 26.14
N PRO A 511 21.27 26.77 26.91
CA PRO A 511 20.14 26.97 27.81
C PRO A 511 18.78 27.00 27.14
N HIS A 512 18.72 27.31 25.86
CA HIS A 512 17.48 27.45 25.11
C HIS A 512 17.04 26.17 24.37
N ILE A 513 17.88 25.11 24.37
CA ILE A 513 17.57 23.83 23.74
C ILE A 513 16.84 22.93 24.76
N ALA A 514 15.65 22.43 24.36
CA ALA A 514 14.80 21.61 25.23
C ALA A 514 15.47 20.29 25.64
N ASP A 515 16.10 19.61 24.70
CA ASP A 515 16.91 18.40 24.97
C ASP A 515 18.32 18.80 25.38
N LYS A 516 18.55 18.81 26.71
CA LYS A 516 19.85 19.19 27.30
C LYS A 516 20.98 18.20 26.98
N ALA A 517 20.63 16.94 26.72
CA ALA A 517 21.63 15.92 26.39
C ALA A 517 22.15 16.07 24.95
N ASP A 518 21.26 16.47 24.00
CA ASP A 518 21.63 16.71 22.59
C ASP A 518 22.17 18.14 22.34
N ALA A 519 21.95 19.08 23.25
CA ALA A 519 22.26 20.50 23.04
C ALA A 519 23.73 20.77 22.64
N PRO A 520 24.76 20.15 23.27
CA PRO A 520 26.14 20.32 22.83
C PRO A 520 26.41 19.78 21.41
N ALA A 521 25.87 18.61 21.09
CA ALA A 521 26.02 18.00 19.78
C ALA A 521 25.30 18.81 18.70
N ARG A 522 24.15 19.41 19.05
CA ARG A 522 23.39 20.28 18.18
C ARG A 522 24.12 21.59 17.88
N PHE A 523 24.79 22.16 18.87
CA PHE A 523 25.65 23.33 18.66
C PHE A 523 26.74 23.03 17.63
N VAL A 524 27.47 21.91 17.80
CA VAL A 524 28.53 21.50 16.86
C VAL A 524 28.01 21.24 15.44
N ARG A 525 26.77 20.73 15.30
CA ARG A 525 26.14 20.56 13.97
C ARG A 525 25.80 21.87 13.29
N PHE A 526 25.54 22.91 14.07
CA PHE A 526 25.19 24.23 13.55
C PHE A 526 26.43 25.06 13.21
N ASP A 527 27.51 24.90 13.95
CA ASP A 527 28.84 25.53 13.76
C ASP A 527 29.53 24.88 12.56
N GLN A 528 29.24 25.41 11.37
CA GLN A 528 29.69 24.82 10.09
C GLN A 528 31.15 25.16 9.78
N ASP A 529 31.62 26.35 10.16
CA ASP A 529 32.99 26.80 9.96
C ASP A 529 33.93 26.37 11.10
N LYS A 530 33.36 25.80 12.17
CA LYS A 530 34.06 25.24 13.37
C LYS A 530 34.85 26.31 14.12
N ASP A 531 34.39 27.54 14.13
CA ASP A 531 35.01 28.63 14.86
C ASP A 531 34.66 28.65 16.38
N GLY A 532 33.71 27.77 16.79
CA GLY A 532 33.26 27.59 18.18
C GLY A 532 32.14 28.55 18.57
N ARG A 533 31.55 29.28 17.65
CA ARG A 533 30.44 30.22 17.80
C ARG A 533 29.41 29.98 16.69
N LEU A 534 28.18 30.43 16.84
CA LEU A 534 27.18 30.36 15.77
C LEU A 534 26.93 31.78 15.25
N SER A 535 27.29 32.01 14.02
CA SER A 535 26.86 33.22 13.31
C SER A 535 25.33 33.21 13.11
N LYS A 536 24.77 34.38 12.91
CA LYS A 536 23.33 34.50 12.57
C LYS A 536 22.96 33.69 11.33
N GLU A 537 23.84 33.61 10.34
CA GLU A 537 23.61 32.84 9.12
C GLU A 537 23.57 31.34 9.37
N GLU A 538 24.50 30.79 10.15
CA GLU A 538 24.53 29.40 10.57
C GLU A 538 23.31 29.01 11.41
N PHE A 539 22.96 29.82 12.40
CA PHE A 539 21.80 29.59 13.24
C PHE A 539 20.49 29.62 12.44
N VAL A 540 20.30 30.52 11.49
CA VAL A 540 19.11 30.61 10.65
C VAL A 540 19.03 29.46 9.65
N ARG A 541 20.13 29.10 8.97
CA ARG A 541 20.19 28.02 7.99
C ARG A 541 20.03 26.62 8.59
N ALA A 542 20.61 26.37 9.75
CA ALA A 542 20.59 25.04 10.40
C ALA A 542 19.19 24.56 10.84
N GLY A 543 18.15 25.33 10.61
CA GLY A 543 16.79 25.03 11.02
C GLY A 543 15.76 24.99 9.90
N ASN A 544 16.20 25.16 8.66
CA ASN A 544 15.34 25.07 7.47
C ASN A 544 15.43 23.70 6.81
#